data_a904817643c049542e60fe8ef6f50187
#
_entry.id   a904817643c049542e60fe8ef6f50187
#
_cell.length_a   1.000
_cell.length_b   1.000
_cell.length_c   1.000
_cell.angle_alpha   90.00
_cell.angle_beta   90.00
_cell.angle_gamma   90.00
#
_symmetry.space_group_name_H-M   'P 1'
#
loop_
_entity.id
_entity.type
_entity.pdbx_description
1 polymer ?
#
loop_
_entity_poly.entity_id
_entity_poly.type
_entity_poly.pdbx_seq_one_letter_code
_entity_poly.pdbx_strand_id
1 'polypeptide(L)'
;MKLRKSFAIVFCVLFSLAANAAERDEFFWLGEMNKATAVINSEEGLLDKAVTPKIARGIEEVITNGSKPGAKRPKKVIAFEPLLIKAAGMDVTMLHIGRSSQDMHATYRAAILRDEALELMVSLSNTMQSLLNLAEKNKNTIVPNYTNGVAAQPNSYAHYLLGLLSAFRRDAERIENFYDRLNYCAMGTTVLNGTSWPLNRERMAHYLGFKAPVENAYDAGQFKSNDDAVEFSSILTSIALHLEPLYRT
;
A
#
# COMPACT_ATOMS: atom_id res chain seq x y z
N MET A 1 -4.45 -36.56 -7.28
CA MET A 1 -4.25 -36.28 -5.84
C MET A 1 -2.90 -35.62 -5.50
N LYS A 2 -2.11 -35.15 -6.49
CA LYS A 2 -0.83 -34.42 -6.27
C LYS A 2 -0.92 -32.91 -6.46
N LEU A 3 -1.99 -32.36 -7.06
CA LEU A 3 -2.14 -30.91 -7.30
C LEU A 3 -2.49 -30.07 -6.07
N ARG A 4 -3.12 -30.65 -5.03
CA ARG A 4 -3.48 -29.91 -3.80
C ARG A 4 -2.26 -29.43 -2.99
N LYS A 5 -1.09 -30.06 -3.15
CA LYS A 5 0.14 -29.65 -2.43
C LYS A 5 0.82 -28.44 -3.07
N SER A 6 0.68 -28.24 -4.39
CA SER A 6 1.26 -27.07 -5.08
C SER A 6 0.50 -25.78 -4.76
N PHE A 7 -0.81 -25.86 -4.51
CA PHE A 7 -1.65 -24.71 -4.15
C PHE A 7 -1.24 -24.08 -2.79
N ALA A 8 -0.94 -24.95 -1.81
CA ALA A 8 -0.45 -24.52 -0.50
C ALA A 8 0.93 -23.86 -0.59
N ILE A 9 1.77 -24.28 -1.52
CA ILE A 9 3.13 -23.75 -1.70
C ILE A 9 3.10 -22.35 -2.36
N VAL A 10 2.25 -22.11 -3.35
CA VAL A 10 2.11 -20.79 -3.99
C VAL A 10 1.47 -19.79 -3.04
N PHE A 11 0.47 -20.19 -2.26
CA PHE A 11 -0.14 -19.34 -1.23
C PHE A 11 0.80 -19.07 -0.06
N CYS A 12 1.64 -20.05 0.34
CA CYS A 12 2.66 -19.87 1.39
C CYS A 12 3.85 -19.03 0.92
N VAL A 13 4.22 -19.04 -0.36
CA VAL A 13 5.33 -18.21 -0.88
C VAL A 13 4.92 -16.74 -0.93
N LEU A 14 3.64 -16.42 -1.21
CA LEU A 14 3.12 -15.06 -1.12
C LEU A 14 3.08 -14.52 0.32
N PHE A 15 2.98 -15.43 1.34
CA PHE A 15 2.98 -15.05 2.75
C PHE A 15 4.37 -15.04 3.41
N SER A 16 5.37 -15.73 2.85
CA SER A 16 6.70 -15.86 3.49
C SER A 16 7.72 -14.78 3.12
N LEU A 17 7.44 -13.94 2.10
CA LEU A 17 8.26 -12.77 1.78
C LEU A 17 8.03 -11.58 2.71
N ALA A 18 6.93 -11.59 3.47
CA ALA A 18 6.60 -10.54 4.45
C ALA A 18 7.39 -10.63 5.78
N ALA A 19 8.21 -11.66 5.98
CA ALA A 19 8.75 -11.97 7.32
C ALA A 19 10.00 -11.18 7.75
N ASN A 20 10.56 -10.25 6.93
CA ASN A 20 11.79 -9.52 7.27
C ASN A 20 11.83 -8.03 6.90
N ALA A 21 10.81 -7.45 6.31
CA ALA A 21 10.67 -6.00 6.28
C ALA A 21 9.97 -5.60 7.58
N ALA A 22 10.49 -4.59 8.31
CA ALA A 22 9.78 -4.02 9.46
C ALA A 22 8.35 -3.71 8.99
N GLU A 23 7.35 -4.31 9.64
CA GLU A 23 5.95 -4.25 9.25
C GLU A 23 5.51 -2.78 9.12
N ARG A 24 5.25 -2.32 7.88
CA ARG A 24 4.82 -0.95 7.56
C ARG A 24 3.30 -0.83 7.73
N ASP A 25 2.81 -1.27 8.90
CA ASP A 25 1.42 -1.23 9.33
C ASP A 25 0.95 0.19 9.71
N GLU A 26 -0.25 0.30 10.21
CA GLU A 26 -0.84 1.57 10.64
C GLU A 26 -0.02 2.23 11.75
N PHE A 27 0.57 1.44 12.66
CA PHE A 27 1.43 1.96 13.73
C PHE A 27 2.70 2.61 13.17
N PHE A 28 3.33 1.97 12.22
CA PHE A 28 4.50 2.52 11.52
C PHE A 28 4.15 3.89 10.90
N TRP A 29 3.08 3.94 10.11
CA TRP A 29 2.68 5.18 9.43
C TRP A 29 2.22 6.27 10.38
N LEU A 30 1.56 5.93 11.49
CA LEU A 30 1.25 6.89 12.56
C LEU A 30 2.54 7.47 13.15
N GLY A 31 3.56 6.66 13.35
CA GLY A 31 4.89 7.11 13.75
C GLY A 31 5.51 8.09 12.77
N GLU A 32 5.55 7.73 11.47
CA GLU A 32 6.14 8.57 10.42
C GLU A 32 5.40 9.91 10.26
N MET A 33 4.06 9.91 10.31
CA MET A 33 3.27 11.14 10.27
C MET A 33 3.56 12.06 11.47
N ASN A 34 3.75 11.52 12.67
CA ASN A 34 4.11 12.31 13.85
C ASN A 34 5.53 12.87 13.75
N LYS A 35 6.51 12.10 13.25
CA LYS A 35 7.86 12.58 12.97
C LYS A 35 7.83 13.72 11.96
N ALA A 36 7.19 13.52 10.81
CA ALA A 36 7.07 14.53 9.76
C ALA A 36 6.42 15.81 10.29
N THR A 37 5.34 15.69 11.06
CA THR A 37 4.67 16.85 11.68
C THR A 37 5.59 17.58 12.65
N ALA A 38 6.31 16.86 13.52
CA ALA A 38 7.21 17.49 14.50
C ALA A 38 8.33 18.30 13.81
N VAL A 39 8.93 17.73 12.76
CA VAL A 39 10.00 18.38 11.99
C VAL A 39 9.46 19.60 11.24
N ILE A 40 8.45 19.39 10.39
CA ILE A 40 7.93 20.43 9.50
C ILE A 40 7.35 21.58 10.33
N ASN A 41 6.48 21.30 11.30
CA ASN A 41 5.84 22.36 12.09
C ASN A 41 6.84 23.13 12.97
N SER A 42 7.92 22.48 13.42
CA SER A 42 8.98 23.18 14.15
C SER A 42 9.77 24.14 13.24
N GLU A 43 10.11 23.69 12.02
CA GLU A 43 10.84 24.50 11.06
C GLU A 43 10.01 25.65 10.48
N GLU A 44 8.71 25.43 10.28
CA GLU A 44 7.75 26.46 9.83
C GLU A 44 7.25 27.38 10.98
N GLY A 45 7.71 27.16 12.21
CA GLY A 45 7.35 27.99 13.36
C GLY A 45 5.95 27.75 13.94
N LEU A 46 5.29 26.65 13.56
CA LEU A 46 3.98 26.24 14.09
C LEU A 46 4.10 25.44 15.39
N LEU A 47 5.26 24.86 15.66
CA LEU A 47 5.59 24.15 16.88
C LEU A 47 6.77 24.87 17.58
N ASP A 48 6.61 25.18 18.85
CA ASP A 48 7.66 25.84 19.62
C ASP A 48 8.94 24.98 19.65
N LYS A 49 10.05 25.59 19.24
CA LYS A 49 11.38 24.98 19.24
C LYS A 49 11.86 24.53 20.62
N ALA A 50 11.35 25.14 21.69
CA ALA A 50 11.70 24.75 23.05
C ALA A 50 11.12 23.39 23.46
N VAL A 51 9.91 23.04 22.95
CA VAL A 51 9.25 21.77 23.26
C VAL A 51 9.51 20.68 22.23
N THR A 52 9.90 21.04 21.00
CA THR A 52 10.12 20.09 19.89
C THR A 52 11.06 18.93 20.26
N PRO A 53 12.22 19.12 20.92
CA PRO A 53 13.10 18.02 21.27
C PRO A 53 12.49 17.01 22.25
N LYS A 54 11.61 17.47 23.15
CA LYS A 54 10.89 16.61 24.09
C LYS A 54 9.86 15.77 23.35
N ILE A 55 9.12 16.38 22.42
CA ILE A 55 8.14 15.70 21.57
C ILE A 55 8.82 14.66 20.68
N ALA A 56 9.94 15.02 20.04
CA ALA A 56 10.68 14.11 19.17
C ALA A 56 11.17 12.86 19.93
N ARG A 57 11.73 13.02 21.14
CA ARG A 57 12.13 11.90 22.01
C ARG A 57 10.93 11.02 22.38
N GLY A 58 9.78 11.61 22.69
CA GLY A 58 8.57 10.86 23.01
C GLY A 58 8.04 10.05 21.81
N ILE A 59 8.10 10.60 20.60
CA ILE A 59 7.76 9.88 19.38
C ILE A 59 8.70 8.68 19.19
N GLU A 60 10.00 8.89 19.34
CA GLU A 60 11.01 7.85 19.20
C GLU A 60 10.84 6.74 20.24
N GLU A 61 10.56 7.11 21.51
CA GLU A 61 10.26 6.15 22.58
C GLU A 61 9.05 5.27 22.25
N VAL A 62 7.95 5.87 21.77
CA VAL A 62 6.74 5.13 21.40
C VAL A 62 7.02 4.16 20.27
N ILE A 63 7.72 4.61 19.22
CA ILE A 63 8.10 3.77 18.08
C ILE A 63 9.01 2.63 18.50
N THR A 64 10.05 2.92 19.27
CA THR A 64 11.01 1.92 19.78
C THR A 64 10.30 0.88 20.64
N ASN A 65 9.39 1.29 21.51
CA ASN A 65 8.62 0.37 22.35
C ASN A 65 7.68 -0.49 21.52
N GLY A 66 7.02 0.07 20.50
CA GLY A 66 6.14 -0.67 19.59
C GLY A 66 6.87 -1.61 18.61
N SER A 67 8.18 -1.43 18.44
CA SER A 67 9.02 -2.30 17.60
C SER A 67 9.56 -3.53 18.33
N LYS A 68 9.35 -3.65 19.65
CA LYS A 68 9.78 -4.80 20.43
C LYS A 68 8.94 -6.04 20.08
N PRO A 69 9.51 -7.25 20.06
CA PRO A 69 8.73 -8.47 19.84
C PRO A 69 7.54 -8.60 20.80
N GLY A 70 6.35 -8.86 20.26
CA GLY A 70 5.12 -8.99 21.05
C GLY A 70 4.53 -7.68 21.59
N ALA A 71 5.10 -6.52 21.23
CA ALA A 71 4.57 -5.23 21.64
C ALA A 71 3.20 -4.95 21.02
N LYS A 72 2.34 -4.27 21.78
CA LYS A 72 1.05 -3.80 21.28
C LYS A 72 1.27 -2.61 20.34
N ARG A 73 0.78 -2.74 19.10
CA ARG A 73 0.87 -1.71 18.05
C ARG A 73 -0.53 -1.15 17.75
N PRO A 74 -0.91 0.01 18.29
CA PRO A 74 -2.23 0.59 18.04
C PRO A 74 -2.37 1.04 16.58
N LYS A 75 -3.53 0.71 15.99
CA LYS A 75 -3.87 0.98 14.58
C LYS A 75 -4.64 2.28 14.37
N LYS A 76 -5.06 2.95 15.43
CA LYS A 76 -5.88 4.18 15.36
C LYS A 76 -5.25 5.31 16.13
N VAL A 77 -5.43 6.55 15.66
CA VAL A 77 -4.93 7.77 16.28
C VAL A 77 -5.32 7.85 17.75
N ILE A 78 -6.59 7.60 18.06
CA ILE A 78 -7.13 7.65 19.44
C ILE A 78 -6.44 6.68 20.42
N ALA A 79 -5.85 5.62 19.92
CA ALA A 79 -5.10 4.66 20.74
C ALA A 79 -3.59 4.91 20.73
N PHE A 80 -3.09 5.62 19.71
CA PHE A 80 -1.68 6.00 19.58
C PHE A 80 -1.34 7.24 20.42
N GLU A 81 -2.20 8.26 20.39
CA GLU A 81 -1.98 9.52 21.08
C GLU A 81 -1.75 9.41 22.60
N PRO A 82 -2.49 8.59 23.36
CA PRO A 82 -2.20 8.39 24.79
C PRO A 82 -0.79 7.88 25.08
N LEU A 83 -0.19 7.12 24.14
CA LEU A 83 1.21 6.68 24.28
C LEU A 83 2.17 7.86 24.13
N LEU A 84 1.90 8.77 23.20
CA LEU A 84 2.68 10.01 23.04
C LEU A 84 2.55 10.92 24.25
N ILE A 85 1.34 11.11 24.78
CA ILE A 85 1.09 11.92 26.00
C ILE A 85 1.84 11.33 27.20
N LYS A 86 1.85 10.01 27.33
CA LYS A 86 2.61 9.33 28.40
C LYS A 86 4.11 9.54 28.28
N ALA A 87 4.66 9.53 27.05
CA ALA A 87 6.09 9.65 26.79
C ALA A 87 6.59 11.11 26.82
N ALA A 88 5.82 12.06 26.29
CA ALA A 88 6.23 13.46 26.10
C ALA A 88 5.39 14.50 26.85
N GLY A 89 4.34 14.08 27.55
CA GLY A 89 3.40 14.99 28.25
C GLY A 89 2.43 15.67 27.29
N MET A 90 1.63 16.61 27.82
CA MET A 90 0.54 17.26 27.08
C MET A 90 1.01 18.12 25.90
N ASP A 91 2.26 18.57 25.90
CA ASP A 91 2.81 19.39 24.79
C ASP A 91 2.69 18.67 23.43
N VAL A 92 2.63 17.33 23.42
CA VAL A 92 2.47 16.52 22.22
C VAL A 92 1.16 16.80 21.47
N THR A 93 0.14 17.33 22.15
CA THR A 93 -1.14 17.72 21.52
C THR A 93 -0.99 18.86 20.51
N MET A 94 0.11 19.63 20.58
CA MET A 94 0.47 20.65 19.59
C MET A 94 0.71 20.04 18.19
N LEU A 95 1.00 18.75 18.10
CA LEU A 95 1.09 18.04 16.82
C LEU A 95 -0.26 18.01 16.07
N HIS A 96 -1.39 18.25 16.73
CA HIS A 96 -2.71 18.26 16.10
C HIS A 96 -3.06 19.53 15.33
N ILE A 97 -2.16 20.52 15.29
CA ILE A 97 -2.37 21.73 14.48
C ILE A 97 -2.65 21.34 13.03
N GLY A 98 -3.84 21.67 12.55
CA GLY A 98 -4.27 21.48 11.15
C GLY A 98 -4.35 20.03 10.68
N ARG A 99 -4.56 19.07 11.58
CA ARG A 99 -4.80 17.66 11.25
C ARG A 99 -5.92 17.05 12.11
N SER A 100 -6.42 15.92 11.66
CA SER A 100 -7.42 15.12 12.37
C SER A 100 -7.12 13.64 12.22
N SER A 101 -7.84 12.79 12.97
CA SER A 101 -7.75 11.35 12.80
C SER A 101 -8.17 10.90 11.40
N GLN A 102 -9.09 11.61 10.75
CA GLN A 102 -9.61 11.22 9.44
C GLN A 102 -8.56 11.38 8.32
N ASP A 103 -7.87 12.51 8.23
CA ASP A 103 -6.83 12.73 7.23
C ASP A 103 -5.59 11.85 7.49
N MET A 104 -5.29 11.58 8.76
CA MET A 104 -4.25 10.61 9.14
C MET A 104 -4.62 9.20 8.69
N HIS A 105 -5.88 8.77 8.91
CA HIS A 105 -6.36 7.46 8.49
C HIS A 105 -6.39 7.33 6.96
N ALA A 106 -6.85 8.35 6.23
CA ALA A 106 -6.83 8.36 4.77
C ALA A 106 -5.39 8.24 4.24
N THR A 107 -4.44 8.96 4.86
CA THR A 107 -3.03 8.94 4.48
C THR A 107 -2.38 7.57 4.68
N TYR A 108 -2.53 6.95 5.87
CA TYR A 108 -1.90 5.64 6.07
C TYR A 108 -2.55 4.53 5.25
N ARG A 109 -3.86 4.59 4.98
CA ARG A 109 -4.51 3.63 4.08
C ARG A 109 -3.93 3.71 2.67
N ALA A 110 -3.78 4.92 2.13
CA ALA A 110 -3.14 5.11 0.84
C ALA A 110 -1.68 4.63 0.85
N ALA A 111 -0.94 4.87 1.93
CA ALA A 111 0.45 4.43 2.06
C ALA A 111 0.58 2.90 2.11
N ILE A 112 -0.29 2.21 2.86
CA ILE A 112 -0.32 0.75 2.94
C ILE A 112 -0.71 0.15 1.58
N LEU A 113 -1.79 0.66 0.95
CA LEU A 113 -2.20 0.18 -0.38
C LEU A 113 -1.10 0.40 -1.43
N ARG A 114 -0.32 1.46 -1.30
CA ARG A 114 0.83 1.73 -2.17
C ARG A 114 1.91 0.66 -2.04
N ASP A 115 2.22 0.25 -0.82
CA ASP A 115 3.19 -0.82 -0.54
C ASP A 115 2.65 -2.17 -1.08
N GLU A 116 1.38 -2.49 -0.83
CA GLU A 116 0.73 -3.71 -1.37
C GLU A 116 0.67 -3.72 -2.90
N ALA A 117 0.44 -2.58 -3.56
CA ALA A 117 0.44 -2.49 -5.01
C ALA A 117 1.83 -2.77 -5.60
N LEU A 118 2.90 -2.29 -4.94
CA LEU A 118 4.28 -2.58 -5.35
C LEU A 118 4.63 -4.06 -5.17
N GLU A 119 4.24 -4.68 -4.06
CA GLU A 119 4.44 -6.12 -3.81
C GLU A 119 3.68 -6.97 -4.83
N LEU A 120 2.44 -6.58 -5.14
CA LEU A 120 1.63 -7.23 -6.18
C LEU A 120 2.32 -7.12 -7.56
N MET A 121 2.85 -5.94 -7.91
CA MET A 121 3.57 -5.73 -9.17
C MET A 121 4.82 -6.62 -9.26
N VAL A 122 5.59 -6.75 -8.18
CA VAL A 122 6.76 -7.65 -8.14
C VAL A 122 6.33 -9.10 -8.35
N SER A 123 5.28 -9.55 -7.66
CA SER A 123 4.77 -10.92 -7.76
C SER A 123 4.23 -11.22 -9.16
N LEU A 124 3.49 -10.27 -9.75
CA LEU A 124 2.96 -10.38 -11.11
C LEU A 124 4.10 -10.43 -12.13
N SER A 125 5.12 -9.58 -12.00
CA SER A 125 6.30 -9.54 -12.88
C SER A 125 7.07 -10.87 -12.84
N ASN A 126 7.25 -11.47 -11.67
CA ASN A 126 7.88 -12.78 -11.52
C ASN A 126 7.05 -13.89 -12.18
N THR A 127 5.73 -13.83 -12.07
CA THR A 127 4.82 -14.76 -12.74
C THR A 127 4.90 -14.62 -14.26
N MET A 128 4.88 -13.40 -14.77
CA MET A 128 5.04 -13.10 -16.19
C MET A 128 6.37 -13.62 -16.74
N GLN A 129 7.48 -13.42 -16.01
CA GLN A 129 8.79 -13.94 -16.41
C GLN A 129 8.81 -15.47 -16.44
N SER A 130 8.16 -16.12 -15.49
CA SER A 130 8.06 -17.59 -15.42
C SER A 130 7.25 -18.14 -16.60
N LEU A 131 6.14 -17.49 -16.96
CA LEU A 131 5.33 -17.86 -18.14
C LEU A 131 6.11 -17.65 -19.44
N LEU A 132 6.87 -16.57 -19.56
CA LEU A 132 7.70 -16.30 -20.74
C LEU A 132 8.77 -17.38 -20.91
N ASN A 133 9.45 -17.76 -19.83
CA ASN A 133 10.45 -18.83 -19.83
C ASN A 133 9.83 -20.19 -20.20
N LEU A 134 8.61 -20.47 -19.74
CA LEU A 134 7.89 -21.68 -20.08
C LEU A 134 7.45 -21.68 -21.54
N ALA A 135 6.98 -20.55 -22.05
CA ALA A 135 6.61 -20.39 -23.45
C ALA A 135 7.80 -20.63 -24.39
N GLU A 136 8.97 -20.04 -24.08
CA GLU A 136 10.19 -20.26 -24.89
C GLU A 136 10.58 -21.74 -24.97
N LYS A 137 10.50 -22.48 -23.85
CA LYS A 137 10.80 -23.92 -23.82
C LYS A 137 9.81 -24.75 -24.66
N ASN A 138 8.59 -24.27 -24.85
CA ASN A 138 7.48 -25.00 -25.46
C ASN A 138 7.01 -24.40 -26.80
N LYS A 139 7.83 -23.60 -27.45
CA LYS A 139 7.46 -22.96 -28.74
C LYS A 139 7.14 -23.95 -29.87
N ASN A 140 7.70 -25.16 -29.83
CA ASN A 140 7.46 -26.22 -30.81
C ASN A 140 6.53 -27.33 -30.30
N THR A 141 6.01 -27.22 -29.05
CA THR A 141 5.09 -28.20 -28.48
C THR A 141 3.69 -27.95 -29.03
N ILE A 142 3.16 -28.88 -29.81
CA ILE A 142 1.82 -28.78 -30.38
C ILE A 142 0.79 -29.35 -29.39
N VAL A 143 -0.26 -28.59 -29.17
CA VAL A 143 -1.39 -28.94 -28.30
C VAL A 143 -2.72 -28.67 -29.01
N PRO A 144 -3.79 -29.39 -28.71
CA PRO A 144 -5.12 -29.04 -29.19
C PRO A 144 -5.68 -27.86 -28.38
N ASN A 145 -6.24 -26.87 -29.08
CA ASN A 145 -7.13 -25.90 -28.45
C ASN A 145 -8.56 -26.45 -28.41
N TYR A 146 -9.24 -26.13 -27.32
CA TYR A 146 -10.64 -26.54 -27.12
C TYR A 146 -11.56 -25.33 -27.14
N THR A 147 -12.75 -25.53 -27.68
CA THR A 147 -13.87 -24.59 -27.55
C THR A 147 -15.10 -25.38 -27.10
N ASN A 148 -15.76 -24.93 -26.04
CA ASN A 148 -16.92 -25.64 -25.45
C ASN A 148 -16.65 -27.12 -25.14
N GLY A 149 -15.44 -27.47 -24.72
CA GLY A 149 -15.05 -28.86 -24.40
C GLY A 149 -14.76 -29.74 -25.63
N VAL A 150 -14.76 -29.19 -26.85
CA VAL A 150 -14.46 -29.91 -28.11
C VAL A 150 -13.13 -29.44 -28.66
N ALA A 151 -12.28 -30.40 -29.07
CA ALA A 151 -11.01 -30.11 -29.74
C ALA A 151 -11.29 -29.38 -31.06
N ALA A 152 -10.71 -28.18 -31.22
CA ALA A 152 -11.01 -27.30 -32.35
C ALA A 152 -9.81 -27.14 -33.29
N GLN A 153 -8.69 -26.57 -32.82
CA GLN A 153 -7.56 -26.25 -33.68
C GLN A 153 -6.24 -26.68 -33.03
N PRO A 154 -5.24 -27.15 -33.81
CA PRO A 154 -3.90 -27.32 -33.28
C PRO A 154 -3.26 -25.96 -33.01
N ASN A 155 -2.47 -25.88 -31.93
CA ASN A 155 -1.79 -24.68 -31.51
C ASN A 155 -0.44 -25.03 -30.87
N SER A 156 0.48 -24.08 -30.74
CA SER A 156 1.64 -24.26 -29.88
C SER A 156 1.28 -23.94 -28.42
N TYR A 157 1.84 -24.70 -27.50
CA TYR A 157 1.64 -24.42 -26.07
C TYR A 157 2.15 -23.02 -25.70
N ALA A 158 3.25 -22.56 -26.36
CA ALA A 158 3.75 -21.22 -26.21
C ALA A 158 2.70 -20.14 -26.56
N HIS A 159 1.95 -20.32 -27.67
CA HIS A 159 0.90 -19.35 -28.04
C HIS A 159 -0.19 -19.22 -26.96
N TYR A 160 -0.60 -20.33 -26.36
CA TYR A 160 -1.53 -20.33 -25.23
C TYR A 160 -0.98 -19.54 -24.03
N LEU A 161 0.28 -19.81 -23.65
CA LEU A 161 0.95 -19.13 -22.53
C LEU A 161 1.15 -17.63 -22.80
N LEU A 162 1.47 -17.25 -24.03
CA LEU A 162 1.59 -15.84 -24.44
C LEU A 162 0.25 -15.10 -24.42
N GLY A 163 -0.86 -15.82 -24.64
CA GLY A 163 -2.21 -15.27 -24.43
C GLY A 163 -2.46 -14.85 -22.99
N LEU A 164 -2.08 -15.71 -22.02
CA LEU A 164 -2.13 -15.40 -20.59
C LEU A 164 -1.19 -14.23 -20.23
N LEU A 165 0.02 -14.26 -20.77
CA LEU A 165 1.00 -13.19 -20.56
C LEU A 165 0.44 -11.82 -21.02
N SER A 166 -0.27 -11.80 -22.15
CA SER A 166 -0.92 -10.58 -22.66
C SER A 166 -2.02 -10.07 -21.71
N ALA A 167 -2.74 -10.95 -21.03
CA ALA A 167 -3.70 -10.58 -20.02
C ALA A 167 -3.03 -9.96 -18.79
N PHE A 168 -1.98 -10.60 -18.27
CA PHE A 168 -1.23 -10.09 -17.12
C PHE A 168 -0.50 -8.77 -17.41
N ARG A 169 -0.07 -8.53 -18.66
CA ARG A 169 0.48 -7.23 -19.05
C ARG A 169 -0.56 -6.12 -18.88
N ARG A 170 -1.81 -6.34 -19.25
CA ARG A 170 -2.89 -5.38 -19.01
C ARG A 170 -3.19 -5.19 -17.52
N ASP A 171 -3.01 -6.23 -16.70
CA ASP A 171 -3.15 -6.10 -15.25
C ASP A 171 -1.99 -5.29 -14.64
N ALA A 172 -0.76 -5.47 -15.12
CA ALA A 172 0.37 -4.63 -14.73
C ALA A 172 0.13 -3.14 -15.06
N GLU A 173 -0.36 -2.84 -16.27
CA GLU A 173 -0.75 -1.48 -16.67
C GLU A 173 -1.85 -0.89 -15.75
N ARG A 174 -2.79 -1.72 -15.27
CA ARG A 174 -3.80 -1.30 -14.28
C ARG A 174 -3.19 -0.96 -12.93
N ILE A 175 -2.23 -1.77 -12.45
CA ILE A 175 -1.53 -1.51 -11.19
C ILE A 175 -0.72 -0.22 -11.27
N GLU A 176 0.00 0.02 -12.36
CA GLU A 176 0.77 1.25 -12.59
C GLU A 176 -0.14 2.49 -12.56
N ASN A 177 -1.23 2.45 -13.32
CA ASN A 177 -2.20 3.55 -13.36
C ASN A 177 -2.89 3.77 -12.01
N PHE A 178 -3.18 2.70 -11.28
CA PHE A 178 -3.72 2.76 -9.92
C PHE A 178 -2.72 3.43 -8.97
N TYR A 179 -1.45 3.00 -9.00
CA TYR A 179 -0.39 3.57 -8.17
C TYR A 179 -0.26 5.09 -8.38
N ASP A 180 -0.33 5.56 -9.61
CA ASP A 180 -0.27 6.99 -9.93
C ASP A 180 -1.44 7.79 -9.31
N ARG A 181 -2.65 7.23 -9.33
CA ARG A 181 -3.83 7.86 -8.72
C ARG A 181 -3.79 7.79 -7.19
N LEU A 182 -3.28 6.69 -6.65
CA LEU A 182 -3.17 6.46 -5.21
C LEU A 182 -2.15 7.40 -4.54
N ASN A 183 -1.08 7.77 -5.24
CA ASN A 183 0.12 8.40 -4.69
C ASN A 183 -0.07 9.89 -4.34
N TYR A 184 -1.17 10.23 -3.63
CA TYR A 184 -1.47 11.57 -3.13
C TYR A 184 -1.80 11.55 -1.65
N CYS A 185 -1.27 12.57 -0.91
CA CYS A 185 -1.31 12.67 0.54
C CYS A 185 -2.53 13.44 1.03
N ALA A 186 -3.29 12.86 1.95
CA ALA A 186 -4.46 13.52 2.56
C ALA A 186 -4.11 14.39 3.79
N MET A 187 -2.87 14.30 4.33
CA MET A 187 -2.50 15.03 5.54
C MET A 187 -2.71 16.54 5.42
N GLY A 188 -3.23 17.13 6.49
CA GLY A 188 -3.49 18.57 6.60
C GLY A 188 -4.80 19.02 5.97
N THR A 189 -5.69 18.11 5.58
CA THR A 189 -7.04 18.44 5.11
C THR A 189 -8.03 18.69 6.24
N THR A 190 -7.70 18.33 7.46
CA THR A 190 -8.49 18.61 8.67
C THR A 190 -9.95 18.13 8.54
N VAL A 191 -10.15 16.91 8.05
CA VAL A 191 -11.41 16.19 7.78
C VAL A 191 -12.13 16.65 6.51
N LEU A 192 -12.54 17.93 6.39
CA LEU A 192 -13.52 18.34 5.38
C LEU A 192 -13.07 19.55 4.55
N ASN A 193 -12.60 20.62 5.21
CA ASN A 193 -12.48 21.92 4.57
C ASN A 193 -11.06 22.52 4.61
N GLY A 194 -10.06 21.75 5.05
CA GLY A 194 -8.73 22.28 5.29
C GLY A 194 -8.66 23.14 6.57
N THR A 195 -7.66 23.98 6.66
CA THR A 195 -7.39 24.81 7.83
C THR A 195 -6.82 26.17 7.42
N SER A 196 -7.02 27.20 8.27
CA SER A 196 -6.34 28.50 8.14
C SER A 196 -4.90 28.49 8.66
N TRP A 197 -4.47 27.44 9.33
CA TRP A 197 -3.07 27.28 9.70
C TRP A 197 -2.19 27.14 8.46
N PRO A 198 -1.04 27.83 8.37
CA PRO A 198 -0.16 27.77 7.20
C PRO A 198 0.67 26.48 7.17
N LEU A 199 0.00 25.35 7.01
CA LEU A 199 0.66 24.03 6.92
C LEU A 199 1.40 23.88 5.61
N ASN A 200 2.61 23.34 5.67
CA ASN A 200 3.35 22.94 4.47
C ASN A 200 2.96 21.53 4.03
N ARG A 201 1.82 21.40 3.35
CA ARG A 201 1.29 20.11 2.89
C ARG A 201 2.16 19.46 1.81
N GLU A 202 2.85 20.25 0.99
CA GLU A 202 3.79 19.74 -0.03
C GLU A 202 4.97 19.02 0.64
N ARG A 203 5.59 19.65 1.64
CA ARG A 203 6.66 18.99 2.42
C ARG A 203 6.16 17.74 3.12
N MET A 204 4.97 17.77 3.69
CA MET A 204 4.35 16.61 4.34
C MET A 204 4.17 15.45 3.36
N ALA A 205 3.64 15.71 2.19
CA ALA A 205 3.48 14.71 1.13
C ALA A 205 4.84 14.11 0.74
N HIS A 206 5.82 14.96 0.51
CA HIS A 206 7.18 14.54 0.14
C HIS A 206 7.85 13.69 1.24
N TYR A 207 7.77 14.10 2.51
CA TYR A 207 8.30 13.35 3.65
C TYR A 207 7.72 11.94 3.78
N LEU A 208 6.43 11.79 3.48
CA LEU A 208 5.74 10.51 3.52
C LEU A 208 5.87 9.73 2.19
N GLY A 209 6.67 10.23 1.24
CA GLY A 209 6.94 9.60 -0.04
C GLY A 209 5.77 9.62 -1.01
N PHE A 210 4.84 10.57 -0.88
CA PHE A 210 3.78 10.83 -1.85
C PHE A 210 4.21 11.82 -2.92
N LYS A 211 3.55 11.77 -4.07
CA LYS A 211 3.81 12.65 -5.20
C LYS A 211 3.45 14.11 -4.91
N ALA A 212 2.29 14.32 -4.27
CA ALA A 212 1.75 15.64 -3.94
C ALA A 212 0.62 15.51 -2.90
N PRO A 213 0.14 16.61 -2.28
CA PRO A 213 -1.09 16.59 -1.50
C PRO A 213 -2.33 16.42 -2.40
N VAL A 214 -3.40 15.83 -1.86
CA VAL A 214 -4.73 15.86 -2.50
C VAL A 214 -5.24 17.31 -2.46
N GLU A 215 -5.68 17.84 -3.61
CA GLU A 215 -6.10 19.25 -3.72
C GLU A 215 -7.35 19.55 -2.89
N ASN A 216 -8.41 18.76 -3.06
CA ASN A 216 -9.67 18.97 -2.40
C ASN A 216 -9.71 18.23 -1.05
N ALA A 217 -9.92 18.98 0.05
CA ALA A 217 -9.91 18.42 1.40
C ALA A 217 -11.08 17.46 1.64
N TYR A 218 -12.25 17.71 1.06
CA TYR A 218 -13.42 16.86 1.21
C TYR A 218 -13.23 15.53 0.48
N ASP A 219 -12.73 15.58 -0.77
CA ASP A 219 -12.40 14.40 -1.57
C ASP A 219 -11.39 13.50 -0.83
N ALA A 220 -10.31 14.08 -0.31
CA ALA A 220 -9.26 13.37 0.40
C ALA A 220 -9.77 12.51 1.56
N GLY A 221 -10.76 13.01 2.30
CA GLY A 221 -11.29 12.36 3.50
C GLY A 221 -12.51 11.48 3.26
N GLN A 222 -13.32 11.77 2.22
CA GLN A 222 -14.66 11.19 2.08
C GLN A 222 -14.79 10.24 0.89
N PHE A 223 -14.18 10.54 -0.25
CA PHE A 223 -14.34 9.74 -1.47
C PHE A 223 -13.09 8.94 -1.80
N LYS A 224 -11.96 9.61 -2.00
CA LYS A 224 -10.73 9.01 -2.51
C LYS A 224 -10.33 7.71 -1.78
N SER A 225 -10.37 7.69 -0.46
CA SER A 225 -9.94 6.51 0.29
C SER A 225 -10.84 5.29 0.11
N ASN A 226 -12.11 5.48 -0.28
CA ASN A 226 -13.04 4.42 -0.64
C ASN A 226 -12.83 3.98 -2.09
N ASP A 227 -12.65 4.94 -3.00
CA ASP A 227 -12.38 4.67 -4.42
C ASP A 227 -11.09 3.85 -4.59
N ASP A 228 -10.02 4.22 -3.88
CA ASP A 228 -8.74 3.50 -3.89
C ASP A 228 -8.92 2.03 -3.51
N ALA A 229 -9.71 1.71 -2.49
CA ALA A 229 -9.98 0.34 -2.04
C ALA A 229 -10.79 -0.47 -3.06
N VAL A 230 -11.81 0.16 -3.67
CA VAL A 230 -12.65 -0.46 -4.71
C VAL A 230 -11.84 -0.74 -5.97
N GLU A 231 -11.05 0.21 -6.42
CA GLU A 231 -10.20 0.05 -7.61
C GLU A 231 -9.18 -1.07 -7.42
N PHE A 232 -8.47 -1.10 -6.28
CA PHE A 232 -7.51 -2.16 -5.98
C PHE A 232 -8.16 -3.54 -5.94
N SER A 233 -9.34 -3.66 -5.31
CA SER A 233 -10.10 -4.92 -5.27
C SER A 233 -10.52 -5.38 -6.67
N SER A 234 -10.86 -4.45 -7.56
CA SER A 234 -11.20 -4.74 -8.96
C SER A 234 -9.99 -5.26 -9.74
N ILE A 235 -8.80 -4.72 -9.50
CA ILE A 235 -7.54 -5.19 -10.09
C ILE A 235 -7.23 -6.61 -9.62
N LEU A 236 -7.33 -6.88 -8.32
CA LEU A 236 -7.14 -8.22 -7.74
C LEU A 236 -8.11 -9.23 -8.35
N THR A 237 -9.36 -8.84 -8.55
CA THR A 237 -10.38 -9.68 -9.20
C THR A 237 -10.01 -9.98 -10.65
N SER A 238 -9.54 -8.99 -11.41
CA SER A 238 -9.07 -9.18 -12.80
C SER A 238 -7.92 -10.20 -12.86
N ILE A 239 -6.93 -10.05 -12.00
CA ILE A 239 -5.79 -10.97 -11.92
C ILE A 239 -6.26 -12.40 -11.58
N ALA A 240 -7.16 -12.54 -10.61
CA ALA A 240 -7.70 -13.84 -10.21
C ALA A 240 -8.42 -14.54 -11.36
N LEU A 241 -9.21 -13.80 -12.15
CA LEU A 241 -9.87 -14.31 -13.35
C LEU A 241 -8.87 -14.75 -14.43
N HIS A 242 -7.77 -14.01 -14.60
CA HIS A 242 -6.74 -14.39 -15.57
C HIS A 242 -5.87 -15.57 -15.09
N LEU A 243 -5.79 -15.83 -13.79
CA LEU A 243 -5.13 -17.01 -13.23
C LEU A 243 -5.98 -18.29 -13.35
N GLU A 244 -7.30 -18.17 -13.40
CA GLU A 244 -8.22 -19.30 -13.38
C GLU A 244 -7.92 -20.36 -14.45
N PRO A 245 -7.61 -20.03 -15.74
CA PRO A 245 -7.29 -21.03 -16.76
C PRO A 245 -6.07 -21.90 -16.45
N LEU A 246 -5.11 -21.39 -15.65
CA LEU A 246 -3.94 -22.15 -15.23
C LEU A 246 -4.27 -23.26 -14.23
N TYR A 247 -5.44 -23.23 -13.60
CA TYR A 247 -5.87 -24.23 -12.62
C TYR A 247 -6.87 -25.24 -13.18
N ARG A 248 -7.48 -24.96 -14.34
CA ARG A 248 -8.42 -25.87 -15.00
C ARG A 248 -7.77 -26.86 -15.96
N THR A 249 -6.49 -26.65 -16.28
CA THR A 249 -5.67 -27.54 -17.10
C THR A 249 -4.90 -28.52 -16.20
#